data_2d7ce1ad9bfe97877c251e45627506be
#
_entry.id   2d7ce1ad9bfe97877c251e45627506be
#
_cell.length_a   1.000
_cell.length_b   1.000
_cell.length_c   1.000
_cell.angle_alpha   90.00
_cell.angle_beta   90.00
_cell.angle_gamma   90.00
#
_symmetry.space_group_name_H-M   'P 1'
#
loop_
_entity.id
_entity.type
_entity.pdbx_description
1 polymer ?
#
loop_
_entity_poly.entity_id
_entity_poly.type
_entity_poly.pdbx_seq_one_letter_code
_entity_poly.pdbx_strand_id
1 'polypeptide(L)'
;MSTRNRFRFACFMAAMIAFPAIASAQSPQLGQPIAPADIAPWDISIGPDGAGLPPGRGTAALGEAIYAAQCQACHGEKGAGRPNDALVGGKGSLAPGKPPLKTVGSYWPYATTLFDYIRRAMPFQDSKSLDPDQLYAVSAYILHLNEIVGKDDVLDAETLPKVKMPNRDGFIPFPRNP
;
A
#
# COMPACT_ATOMS: atom_id res chain seq x y z
N MET A 1 76.15 46.94 -46.95
CA MET A 1 76.33 45.49 -46.85
C MET A 1 75.40 44.94 -45.83
N SER A 2 74.67 43.92 -46.19
CA SER A 2 73.44 43.33 -45.65
C SER A 2 73.62 42.74 -44.26
N THR A 3 72.79 43.13 -43.30
CA THR A 3 72.56 42.39 -42.07
C THR A 3 71.10 41.90 -42.07
N ARG A 4 70.98 40.65 -42.43
CA ARG A 4 69.72 39.94 -42.42
C ARG A 4 69.33 39.70 -41.00
N ASN A 5 68.40 40.51 -40.53
CA ASN A 5 67.69 40.32 -39.25
C ASN A 5 66.83 39.11 -39.35
N ARG A 6 67.28 38.02 -38.78
CA ARG A 6 66.40 36.80 -38.64
C ARG A 6 65.49 36.99 -37.44
N PHE A 7 64.34 37.50 -37.70
CA PHE A 7 63.26 37.42 -36.75
C PHE A 7 62.86 35.96 -36.58
N ARG A 8 63.35 35.38 -35.49
CA ARG A 8 62.84 34.12 -34.99
C ARG A 8 61.49 34.43 -34.38
N PHE A 9 60.43 34.23 -35.14
CA PHE A 9 59.07 34.10 -34.59
C PHE A 9 59.03 32.80 -33.81
N ALA A 10 59.25 32.88 -32.49
CA ALA A 10 58.85 31.82 -31.56
C ALA A 10 57.33 31.80 -31.50
N CYS A 11 56.73 30.93 -32.31
CA CYS A 11 55.34 30.56 -32.11
C CYS A 11 55.19 29.86 -30.78
N PHE A 12 54.89 30.62 -29.74
CA PHE A 12 54.34 30.06 -28.53
C PHE A 12 52.93 29.56 -28.89
N MET A 13 52.83 28.31 -29.31
CA MET A 13 51.57 27.59 -29.28
C MET A 13 51.21 27.40 -27.82
N ALA A 14 50.50 28.36 -27.25
CA ALA A 14 49.75 28.15 -26.03
C ALA A 14 48.68 27.10 -26.33
N ALA A 15 49.01 25.85 -26.06
CA ALA A 15 48.02 24.80 -26.03
C ALA A 15 47.02 25.17 -24.90
N MET A 16 45.90 25.81 -25.25
CA MET A 16 44.75 25.91 -24.38
C MET A 16 44.24 24.49 -24.20
N ILE A 17 44.68 23.86 -23.12
CA ILE A 17 44.02 22.67 -22.60
C ILE A 17 42.63 23.15 -22.20
N ALA A 18 41.66 23.02 -23.11
CA ALA A 18 40.26 23.16 -22.78
C ALA A 18 39.92 21.99 -21.83
N PHE A 19 40.06 22.24 -20.53
CA PHE A 19 39.41 21.37 -19.55
C PHE A 19 37.93 21.39 -19.88
N PRO A 20 37.32 20.24 -20.21
CA PRO A 20 35.88 20.19 -20.25
C PRO A 20 35.41 20.58 -18.84
N ALA A 21 34.86 21.76 -18.70
CA ALA A 21 34.08 22.08 -17.52
C ALA A 21 33.00 21.02 -17.47
N ILE A 22 33.16 20.03 -16.61
CA ILE A 22 32.07 19.13 -16.24
C ILE A 22 31.05 20.06 -15.61
N ALA A 23 30.12 20.54 -16.43
CA ALA A 23 28.91 21.18 -15.93
C ALA A 23 28.25 20.12 -15.09
N SER A 24 28.49 20.15 -13.79
CA SER A 24 27.65 19.43 -12.84
C SER A 24 26.26 19.95 -13.10
N ALA A 25 25.45 19.18 -13.80
CA ALA A 25 24.04 19.44 -13.93
C ALA A 25 23.49 19.40 -12.50
N GLN A 26 23.48 20.59 -11.87
CA GLN A 26 22.81 20.71 -10.57
C GLN A 26 21.35 20.39 -10.85
N SER A 27 20.91 19.31 -10.24
CA SER A 27 19.49 18.99 -10.24
C SER A 27 18.73 20.26 -9.82
N PRO A 28 17.73 20.69 -10.60
CA PRO A 28 16.92 21.80 -10.17
C PRO A 28 16.45 21.51 -8.73
N GLN A 29 16.72 22.41 -7.81
CA GLN A 29 16.34 22.27 -6.41
C GLN A 29 14.81 22.40 -6.30
N LEU A 30 14.10 21.35 -6.76
CA LEU A 30 12.66 21.27 -6.68
C LEU A 30 12.30 20.65 -5.33
N GLY A 31 11.37 21.31 -4.66
CA GLY A 31 10.88 20.89 -3.36
C GLY A 31 11.73 21.41 -2.19
N GLN A 32 11.22 21.17 -1.01
CA GLN A 32 11.88 21.48 0.25
C GLN A 32 12.09 20.17 1.04
N PRO A 33 13.16 20.04 1.83
CA PRO A 33 13.30 18.93 2.76
C PRO A 33 12.09 18.88 3.69
N ILE A 34 11.49 17.71 3.82
CA ILE A 34 10.34 17.49 4.69
C ILE A 34 10.83 16.95 6.04
N ALA A 35 10.27 17.45 7.15
CA ALA A 35 10.60 16.94 8.47
C ALA A 35 9.85 15.62 8.75
N PRO A 36 10.40 14.71 9.58
CA PRO A 36 9.71 13.47 9.96
C PRO A 36 8.30 13.69 10.53
N ALA A 37 8.09 14.80 11.27
CA ALA A 37 6.78 15.17 11.81
C ALA A 37 5.74 15.46 10.71
N ASP A 38 6.18 15.93 9.55
CA ASP A 38 5.29 16.23 8.42
C ASP A 38 4.92 14.94 7.65
N ILE A 39 5.76 13.90 7.77
CA ILE A 39 5.51 12.59 7.15
C ILE A 39 4.51 11.78 7.98
N ALA A 40 4.61 11.83 9.31
CA ALA A 40 3.85 10.98 10.23
C ALA A 40 2.32 10.94 9.97
N PRO A 41 1.63 12.05 9.64
CA PRO A 41 0.19 12.01 9.33
C PRO A 41 -0.15 11.24 8.04
N TRP A 42 0.83 11.07 7.15
CA TRP A 42 0.68 10.41 5.85
C TRP A 42 1.19 8.97 5.86
N ASP A 43 2.09 8.65 6.78
CA ASP A 43 2.64 7.31 6.95
C ASP A 43 1.69 6.46 7.80
N ILE A 44 0.59 6.08 7.18
CA ILE A 44 -0.44 5.22 7.79
C ILE A 44 -0.37 3.78 7.27
N SER A 45 0.75 3.38 6.69
CA SER A 45 0.94 2.05 6.13
C SER A 45 0.90 0.96 7.20
N ILE A 46 0.24 -0.14 6.89
CA ILE A 46 0.15 -1.29 7.79
C ILE A 46 0.80 -2.49 7.13
N GLY A 47 1.78 -3.07 7.81
CA GLY A 47 2.48 -4.26 7.35
C GLY A 47 1.67 -5.55 7.54
N PRO A 48 2.03 -6.62 6.83
CA PRO A 48 1.44 -7.95 7.04
C PRO A 48 1.61 -8.47 8.47
N ASP A 49 2.64 -8.03 9.17
CA ASP A 49 2.97 -8.34 10.56
C ASP A 49 2.21 -7.49 11.57
N GLY A 50 1.43 -6.51 11.11
CA GLY A 50 0.70 -5.58 11.94
C GLY A 50 1.45 -4.29 12.29
N ALA A 51 2.67 -4.10 11.79
CA ALA A 51 3.37 -2.83 11.98
C ALA A 51 2.50 -1.68 11.42
N GLY A 52 2.31 -0.62 12.21
CA GLY A 52 1.47 0.53 11.87
C GLY A 52 -0.01 0.41 12.25
N LEU A 53 -0.46 -0.71 12.82
CA LEU A 53 -1.82 -0.82 13.35
C LEU A 53 -2.03 0.17 14.51
N PRO A 54 -3.09 0.97 14.48
CA PRO A 54 -3.41 1.87 15.58
C PRO A 54 -3.94 1.08 16.79
N PRO A 55 -3.86 1.65 18.00
CA PRO A 55 -4.58 1.11 19.15
C PRO A 55 -6.09 1.16 18.90
N GLY A 56 -6.78 0.12 19.36
CA GLY A 56 -8.23 -0.04 19.19
C GLY A 56 -8.61 -1.51 19.14
N ARG A 57 -9.91 -1.81 19.11
CA ARG A 57 -10.43 -3.17 19.05
C ARG A 57 -11.87 -3.21 18.56
N GLY A 58 -12.27 -4.35 18.01
CA GLY A 58 -13.65 -4.57 17.59
C GLY A 58 -13.98 -6.06 17.45
N THR A 59 -15.29 -6.34 17.38
CA THR A 59 -15.83 -7.68 17.13
C THR A 59 -16.74 -7.65 15.91
N ALA A 60 -17.04 -8.81 15.33
CA ALA A 60 -17.99 -8.88 14.22
C ALA A 60 -19.39 -8.43 14.64
N ALA A 61 -19.79 -8.69 15.89
CA ALA A 61 -21.07 -8.22 16.41
C ALA A 61 -21.20 -6.69 16.37
N LEU A 62 -20.13 -5.96 16.70
CA LEU A 62 -20.10 -4.49 16.62
C LEU A 62 -19.99 -4.00 15.16
N GLY A 63 -19.29 -4.75 14.32
CA GLY A 63 -19.07 -4.40 12.92
C GLY A 63 -20.30 -4.50 12.03
N GLU A 64 -21.28 -5.31 12.40
CA GLU A 64 -22.52 -5.52 11.63
C GLU A 64 -23.28 -4.22 11.38
N ALA A 65 -23.49 -3.41 12.42
CA ALA A 65 -24.20 -2.14 12.30
C ALA A 65 -23.39 -1.12 11.47
N ILE A 66 -22.07 -1.10 11.63
CA ILE A 66 -21.17 -0.23 10.85
C ILE A 66 -21.23 -0.61 9.37
N TYR A 67 -21.15 -1.90 9.08
CA TYR A 67 -21.25 -2.42 7.72
C TYR A 67 -22.58 -2.05 7.07
N ALA A 68 -23.69 -2.24 7.77
CA ALA A 68 -25.03 -1.90 7.28
C ALA A 68 -25.14 -0.41 6.93
N ALA A 69 -24.57 0.46 7.75
CA ALA A 69 -24.64 1.90 7.56
C ALA A 69 -23.68 2.44 6.48
N GLN A 70 -22.46 1.89 6.36
CA GLN A 70 -21.38 2.49 5.58
C GLN A 70 -20.96 1.69 4.35
N CYS A 71 -21.28 0.40 4.27
CA CYS A 71 -20.72 -0.51 3.26
C CYS A 71 -21.78 -1.19 2.40
N GLN A 72 -22.92 -1.54 3.02
CA GLN A 72 -23.93 -2.38 2.41
C GLN A 72 -24.54 -1.80 1.14
N ALA A 73 -24.72 -0.49 1.06
CA ALA A 73 -25.27 0.17 -0.12
C ALA A 73 -24.48 -0.10 -1.40
N CYS A 74 -23.18 -0.29 -1.26
CA CYS A 74 -22.28 -0.58 -2.38
C CYS A 74 -21.92 -2.06 -2.51
N HIS A 75 -21.64 -2.75 -1.39
CA HIS A 75 -21.17 -4.13 -1.40
C HIS A 75 -22.27 -5.18 -1.16
N GLY A 76 -23.51 -4.75 -1.11
CA GLY A 76 -24.67 -5.62 -0.94
C GLY A 76 -24.85 -6.14 0.49
N GLU A 77 -26.01 -6.72 0.74
CA GLU A 77 -26.30 -7.38 2.01
C GLU A 77 -25.28 -8.49 2.28
N LYS A 78 -24.69 -8.49 3.47
CA LYS A 78 -23.67 -9.47 3.89
C LYS A 78 -22.49 -9.61 2.92
N GLY A 79 -22.14 -8.56 2.20
CA GLY A 79 -20.99 -8.58 1.31
C GLY A 79 -21.17 -9.38 0.02
N ALA A 80 -22.39 -9.64 -0.39
CA ALA A 80 -22.70 -10.45 -1.57
C ALA A 80 -22.37 -9.77 -2.91
N GLY A 81 -22.04 -8.48 -2.87
CA GLY A 81 -21.77 -7.66 -4.05
C GLY A 81 -23.02 -6.95 -4.57
N ARG A 82 -22.80 -6.06 -5.51
CA ARG A 82 -23.76 -5.17 -6.19
C ARG A 82 -24.14 -3.92 -5.37
N PRO A 83 -23.95 -2.76 -6.02
CA PRO A 83 -23.42 -2.60 -7.39
C PRO A 83 -21.90 -2.88 -7.52
N ASN A 84 -21.15 -2.87 -6.40
CA ASN A 84 -19.70 -3.10 -6.41
C ASN A 84 -19.35 -4.56 -6.12
N ASP A 85 -18.04 -4.87 -6.13
CA ASP A 85 -17.52 -6.23 -5.98
C ASP A 85 -17.97 -6.89 -4.66
N ALA A 86 -18.17 -8.20 -4.73
CA ALA A 86 -18.43 -9.02 -3.56
C ALA A 86 -17.22 -9.05 -2.62
N LEU A 87 -17.47 -8.95 -1.33
CA LEU A 87 -16.47 -9.07 -0.27
C LEU A 87 -16.42 -10.48 0.31
N VAL A 88 -17.47 -11.26 0.06
CA VAL A 88 -17.71 -12.57 0.68
C VAL A 88 -17.83 -13.66 -0.39
N GLY A 89 -17.38 -14.87 -0.03
CA GLY A 89 -17.49 -16.06 -0.88
C GLY A 89 -16.21 -16.38 -1.66
N GLY A 90 -16.35 -17.19 -2.71
CA GLY A 90 -15.24 -17.58 -3.59
C GLY A 90 -14.24 -18.56 -2.98
N LYS A 91 -14.49 -19.14 -1.80
CA LYS A 91 -13.64 -20.14 -1.17
C LYS A 91 -13.40 -21.33 -2.12
N GLY A 92 -12.13 -21.61 -2.43
CA GLY A 92 -11.74 -22.67 -3.37
C GLY A 92 -11.96 -22.35 -4.85
N SER A 93 -12.42 -21.14 -5.21
CA SER A 93 -12.62 -20.74 -6.62
C SER A 93 -11.32 -20.45 -7.36
N LEU A 94 -10.21 -20.25 -6.64
CA LEU A 94 -8.90 -20.01 -7.24
C LEU A 94 -8.21 -21.30 -7.73
N ALA A 95 -8.82 -22.47 -7.50
CA ALA A 95 -8.30 -23.72 -7.99
C ALA A 95 -8.38 -23.80 -9.54
N PRO A 96 -7.43 -24.50 -10.21
CA PRO A 96 -7.45 -24.67 -11.64
C PRO A 96 -8.78 -25.20 -12.16
N GLY A 97 -9.24 -24.68 -13.30
CA GLY A 97 -10.47 -25.12 -13.97
C GLY A 97 -11.76 -24.53 -13.39
N LYS A 98 -11.69 -23.63 -12.41
CA LYS A 98 -12.86 -22.91 -11.87
C LYS A 98 -12.81 -21.43 -12.26
N PRO A 99 -13.96 -20.78 -12.50
CA PRO A 99 -14.00 -19.34 -12.65
C PRO A 99 -13.60 -18.69 -11.31
N PRO A 100 -12.55 -17.84 -11.27
CA PRO A 100 -12.08 -17.26 -10.03
C PRO A 100 -13.02 -16.15 -9.53
N LEU A 101 -13.47 -16.27 -8.30
CA LEU A 101 -14.13 -15.18 -7.58
C LEU A 101 -13.18 -14.66 -6.49
N LYS A 102 -12.61 -13.48 -6.73
CA LYS A 102 -11.64 -12.85 -5.84
C LYS A 102 -12.33 -11.98 -4.80
N THR A 103 -12.37 -12.45 -3.57
CA THR A 103 -12.97 -11.74 -2.43
C THR A 103 -11.98 -11.69 -1.27
N VAL A 104 -12.39 -11.09 -0.15
CA VAL A 104 -11.63 -11.16 1.10
C VAL A 104 -11.44 -12.62 1.54
N GLY A 105 -12.46 -13.45 1.39
CA GLY A 105 -12.45 -14.86 1.82
C GLY A 105 -11.73 -15.82 0.88
N SER A 106 -11.40 -15.42 -0.33
CA SER A 106 -10.78 -16.33 -1.31
C SER A 106 -9.40 -15.88 -1.77
N TYR A 107 -9.12 -14.58 -1.85
CA TYR A 107 -7.94 -14.05 -2.53
C TYR A 107 -6.94 -13.36 -1.60
N TRP A 108 -7.41 -12.59 -0.62
CA TRP A 108 -6.55 -11.74 0.20
C TRP A 108 -5.70 -12.58 1.16
N PRO A 109 -4.35 -12.36 1.18
CA PRO A 109 -3.45 -13.21 1.98
C PRO A 109 -3.31 -12.77 3.44
N TYR A 110 -3.71 -11.53 3.78
CA TYR A 110 -3.55 -10.96 5.11
C TYR A 110 -4.79 -10.19 5.55
N ALA A 111 -5.21 -10.39 6.79
CA ALA A 111 -6.30 -9.62 7.39
C ALA A 111 -5.89 -8.16 7.63
N THR A 112 -4.62 -7.90 7.86
CA THR A 112 -4.07 -6.54 7.98
C THR A 112 -4.22 -5.74 6.70
N THR A 113 -4.15 -6.39 5.53
CA THR A 113 -4.41 -5.73 4.24
C THR A 113 -5.86 -5.27 4.11
N LEU A 114 -6.81 -6.05 4.63
CA LEU A 114 -8.22 -5.64 4.67
C LEU A 114 -8.39 -4.37 5.51
N PHE A 115 -7.85 -4.36 6.71
CA PHE A 115 -7.87 -3.21 7.61
C PHE A 115 -7.24 -1.97 6.97
N ASP A 116 -6.04 -2.12 6.40
CA ASP A 116 -5.31 -1.03 5.74
C ASP A 116 -6.10 -0.45 4.57
N TYR A 117 -6.72 -1.31 3.75
CA TYR A 117 -7.52 -0.86 2.61
C TYR A 117 -8.77 -0.11 3.05
N ILE A 118 -9.50 -0.61 4.06
CA ILE A 118 -10.67 0.09 4.59
C ILE A 118 -10.25 1.45 5.17
N ARG A 119 -9.19 1.49 5.98
CA ARG A 119 -8.68 2.72 6.59
C ARG A 119 -8.37 3.79 5.56
N ARG A 120 -7.82 3.42 4.40
CA ARG A 120 -7.36 4.36 3.38
C ARG A 120 -8.42 4.79 2.41
N ALA A 121 -9.28 3.87 2.01
CA ALA A 121 -10.09 4.00 0.81
C ALA A 121 -11.59 3.84 1.03
N MET A 122 -12.03 3.35 2.21
CA MET A 122 -13.44 3.07 2.48
C MET A 122 -13.93 3.78 3.76
N PRO A 123 -15.20 4.25 3.76
CA PRO A 123 -16.15 4.33 2.63
C PRO A 123 -15.64 5.20 1.48
N PHE A 124 -15.92 4.85 0.24
CA PHE A 124 -15.32 5.51 -0.94
C PHE A 124 -15.55 7.02 -1.00
N GLN A 125 -16.75 7.49 -0.60
CA GLN A 125 -17.08 8.91 -0.59
C GLN A 125 -16.57 9.67 0.62
N ASP A 126 -16.14 8.93 1.68
CA ASP A 126 -15.70 9.52 2.95
C ASP A 126 -14.55 8.69 3.54
N SER A 127 -13.48 8.57 2.77
CA SER A 127 -12.29 7.81 3.15
C SER A 127 -11.64 8.38 4.41
N LYS A 128 -11.13 7.50 5.29
CA LYS A 128 -10.52 7.84 6.59
C LYS A 128 -11.49 8.38 7.65
N SER A 129 -12.81 8.23 7.46
CA SER A 129 -13.82 8.68 8.43
C SER A 129 -14.02 7.72 9.60
N LEU A 130 -13.68 6.44 9.42
CA LEU A 130 -13.82 5.45 10.48
C LEU A 130 -12.69 5.55 11.51
N ASP A 131 -13.04 5.55 12.78
CA ASP A 131 -12.08 5.45 13.87
C ASP A 131 -11.47 4.03 13.98
N PRO A 132 -10.39 3.84 14.77
CA PRO A 132 -9.75 2.54 14.89
C PRO A 132 -10.66 1.42 15.37
N ASP A 133 -11.53 1.65 16.34
CA ASP A 133 -12.45 0.62 16.85
C ASP A 133 -13.45 0.20 15.77
N GLN A 134 -13.98 1.17 15.02
CA GLN A 134 -14.86 0.90 13.88
C GLN A 134 -14.14 0.12 12.77
N LEU A 135 -12.88 0.43 12.51
CA LEU A 135 -12.06 -0.29 11.52
C LEU A 135 -11.85 -1.76 11.92
N TYR A 136 -11.51 -2.02 13.19
CA TYR A 136 -11.38 -3.38 13.70
C TYR A 136 -12.72 -4.12 13.65
N ALA A 137 -13.80 -3.46 14.06
CA ALA A 137 -15.12 -4.07 14.08
C ALA A 137 -15.62 -4.44 12.68
N VAL A 138 -15.55 -3.54 11.71
CA VAL A 138 -16.00 -3.84 10.33
C VAL A 138 -15.09 -4.85 9.65
N SER A 139 -13.78 -4.85 9.93
CA SER A 139 -12.87 -5.89 9.46
C SER A 139 -13.23 -7.25 10.04
N ALA A 140 -13.52 -7.32 11.35
CA ALA A 140 -14.00 -8.53 12.01
C ALA A 140 -15.30 -9.04 11.39
N TYR A 141 -16.25 -8.15 11.09
CA TYR A 141 -17.51 -8.54 10.47
C TYR A 141 -17.33 -9.14 9.08
N ILE A 142 -16.53 -8.52 8.22
CA ILE A 142 -16.23 -9.05 6.89
C ILE A 142 -15.51 -10.39 6.96
N LEU A 143 -14.56 -10.55 7.88
CA LEU A 143 -13.87 -11.82 8.11
C LEU A 143 -14.83 -12.89 8.65
N HIS A 144 -15.74 -12.51 9.55
CA HIS A 144 -16.76 -13.40 10.08
C HIS A 144 -17.73 -13.88 9.00
N LEU A 145 -18.19 -13.00 8.13
CA LEU A 145 -19.03 -13.37 6.98
C LEU A 145 -18.35 -14.38 6.04
N ASN A 146 -17.02 -14.41 6.03
CA ASN A 146 -16.21 -15.38 5.29
C ASN A 146 -15.82 -16.61 6.13
N GLU A 147 -16.39 -16.79 7.32
CA GLU A 147 -16.11 -17.93 8.22
C GLU A 147 -14.62 -18.03 8.66
N ILE A 148 -13.92 -16.89 8.72
CA ILE A 148 -12.49 -16.83 9.08
C ILE A 148 -12.31 -16.59 10.58
N VAL A 149 -13.20 -15.79 11.19
CA VAL A 149 -13.19 -15.50 12.63
C VAL A 149 -14.59 -15.70 13.22
N GLY A 150 -14.65 -15.94 14.53
CA GLY A 150 -15.91 -16.03 15.27
C GLY A 150 -16.62 -14.69 15.42
N LYS A 151 -17.91 -14.73 15.76
CA LYS A 151 -18.73 -13.51 15.92
C LYS A 151 -18.23 -12.61 17.05
N ASP A 152 -17.75 -13.22 18.13
CA ASP A 152 -17.36 -12.55 19.36
C ASP A 152 -15.82 -12.46 19.50
N ASP A 153 -15.08 -12.93 18.50
CA ASP A 153 -13.61 -12.80 18.49
C ASP A 153 -13.23 -11.31 18.47
N VAL A 154 -12.37 -10.95 19.39
CA VAL A 154 -11.85 -9.57 19.47
C VAL A 154 -10.66 -9.43 18.53
N LEU A 155 -10.79 -8.52 17.57
CA LEU A 155 -9.68 -8.09 16.72
C LEU A 155 -9.11 -6.77 17.25
N ASP A 156 -7.78 -6.74 17.35
CA ASP A 156 -6.97 -5.60 17.77
C ASP A 156 -5.58 -5.66 17.09
N ALA A 157 -4.65 -4.81 17.50
CA ALA A 157 -3.31 -4.76 16.92
C ALA A 157 -2.49 -6.06 17.14
N GLU A 158 -2.84 -6.88 18.17
CA GLU A 158 -2.13 -8.13 18.45
C GLU A 158 -2.76 -9.34 17.77
N THR A 159 -4.07 -9.36 17.64
CA THR A 159 -4.85 -10.50 17.16
C THR A 159 -5.07 -10.47 15.64
N LEU A 160 -5.29 -9.30 15.05
CA LEU A 160 -5.53 -9.16 13.61
C LEU A 160 -4.40 -9.75 12.74
N PRO A 161 -3.10 -9.52 13.03
CA PRO A 161 -2.02 -10.11 12.24
C PRO A 161 -1.94 -11.63 12.31
N LYS A 162 -2.51 -12.23 13.36
CA LYS A 162 -2.52 -13.68 13.58
C LYS A 162 -3.64 -14.40 12.85
N VAL A 163 -4.58 -13.69 12.27
CA VAL A 163 -5.68 -14.27 11.50
C VAL A 163 -5.13 -15.06 10.31
N LYS A 164 -5.51 -16.33 10.21
CA LYS A 164 -5.10 -17.20 9.11
C LYS A 164 -6.05 -17.06 7.94
N MET A 165 -5.65 -16.29 6.95
CA MET A 165 -6.44 -16.13 5.73
C MET A 165 -6.36 -17.37 4.85
N PRO A 166 -7.46 -17.77 4.16
CA PRO A 166 -7.49 -18.97 3.31
C PRO A 166 -6.43 -19.00 2.20
N ASN A 167 -6.05 -17.83 1.68
CA ASN A 167 -5.05 -17.71 0.60
C ASN A 167 -3.69 -17.18 1.10
N ARG A 168 -3.36 -17.44 2.37
CA ARG A 168 -2.12 -16.96 2.99
C ARG A 168 -0.87 -17.31 2.17
N ASP A 169 -0.83 -18.52 1.65
CA ASP A 169 0.33 -19.09 0.96
C ASP A 169 0.08 -19.25 -0.56
N GLY A 170 -1.00 -18.64 -1.08
CA GLY A 170 -1.40 -18.78 -2.48
C GLY A 170 -0.66 -17.87 -3.45
N PHE A 171 0.14 -16.94 -2.97
CA PHE A 171 0.95 -16.06 -3.81
C PHE A 171 2.34 -16.63 -4.03
N ILE A 172 2.68 -16.84 -5.28
CA ILE A 172 4.02 -17.26 -5.68
C ILE A 172 4.87 -16.00 -5.87
N PRO A 173 5.97 -15.83 -5.12
CA PRO A 173 6.87 -14.70 -5.33
C PRO A 173 7.38 -14.68 -6.77
N PHE A 174 7.34 -13.52 -7.42
CA PHE A 174 7.97 -13.37 -8.72
C PHE A 174 9.49 -13.58 -8.56
N PRO A 175 10.12 -14.47 -9.36
CA PRO A 175 11.56 -14.66 -9.26
C PRO A 175 12.25 -13.33 -9.55
N ARG A 176 12.99 -12.82 -8.55
CA ARG A 176 13.90 -11.71 -8.80
C ARG A 176 15.06 -12.30 -9.57
N ASN A 177 15.24 -11.87 -10.82
CA ASN A 177 16.46 -12.17 -11.53
C ASN A 177 17.64 -11.65 -10.71
N PRO A 178 18.70 -12.46 -10.52
CA PRO A 178 19.89 -12.03 -9.78
C PRO A 178 20.58 -10.84 -10.43
#